data_5e3dd6b0691f00605efbce4cc154dfe4
#
_entry.id   5e3dd6b0691f00605efbce4cc154dfe4
#
_cell.length_a   1.000
_cell.length_b   1.000
_cell.length_c   1.000
_cell.angle_alpha   90.00
_cell.angle_beta   90.00
_cell.angle_gamma   90.00
#
_symmetry.space_group_name_H-M   'P 1'
#
loop_
_entity.id
_entity.type
_entity.pdbx_description
1 polymer ?
#
loop_
_entity_poly.entity_id
_entity_poly.type
_entity_poly.pdbx_seq_one_letter_code
_entity_poly.pdbx_strand_id
1 'polypeptide(L)'
;MTQAPYIEEYNIQAGDFTAIGEAATRFKATLKMLGISSEAVRRAAVVAYEGEMNALIHGGGGMVRMTIHGDHIVIQVTDNGPGIPDISLAMQEGYSTATDEIRELGFGAGMGLPNIDRNSDSMTIDTEIGKGTTLQAVIRFSPREAAAEAV
;
A
#
# COMPACT_ATOMS: atom_id res chain seq x y z
N MET A 1 -15.84 13.73 -21.47
CA MET A 1 -15.65 12.28 -21.56
C MET A 1 -14.58 11.83 -20.59
N THR A 2 -14.95 11.05 -19.61
CA THR A 2 -13.99 10.52 -18.64
C THR A 2 -13.25 9.33 -19.24
N GLN A 3 -11.92 9.37 -19.16
CA GLN A 3 -11.11 8.22 -19.56
C GLN A 3 -11.25 7.12 -18.52
N ALA A 4 -11.19 5.88 -18.97
CA ALA A 4 -11.11 4.74 -18.05
C ALA A 4 -9.85 4.87 -17.19
N PRO A 5 -9.93 4.56 -15.88
CA PRO A 5 -8.74 4.61 -15.04
C PRO A 5 -7.72 3.56 -15.46
N TYR A 6 -6.45 3.85 -15.23
CA TYR A 6 -5.37 2.88 -15.42
C TYR A 6 -5.26 2.00 -14.17
N ILE A 7 -5.24 0.69 -14.36
CA ILE A 7 -5.18 -0.27 -13.26
C ILE A 7 -3.94 -1.15 -13.41
N GLU A 8 -3.20 -1.30 -12.33
CA GLU A 8 -2.05 -2.19 -12.26
C GLU A 8 -2.16 -3.04 -10.99
N GLU A 9 -1.97 -4.34 -11.13
CA GLU A 9 -2.12 -5.28 -10.01
C GLU A 9 -0.84 -6.08 -9.81
N TYR A 10 -0.58 -6.44 -8.56
CA TYR A 10 0.56 -7.25 -8.19
C TYR A 10 0.14 -8.25 -7.12
N ASN A 11 0.35 -9.55 -7.40
CA ASN A 11 0.03 -10.61 -6.44
C ASN A 11 1.15 -10.74 -5.41
N ILE A 12 0.77 -10.91 -4.15
CA ILE A 12 1.68 -11.10 -3.03
C ILE A 12 1.67 -12.57 -2.66
N GLN A 13 2.81 -13.24 -2.85
CA GLN A 13 2.95 -14.65 -2.56
C GLN A 13 3.28 -14.86 -1.09
N ALA A 14 2.48 -15.67 -0.40
CA ALA A 14 2.74 -15.98 1.01
C ALA A 14 4.15 -16.56 1.19
N GLY A 15 4.88 -16.03 2.17
CA GLY A 15 6.21 -16.50 2.52
C GLY A 15 7.33 -16.06 1.60
N ASP A 16 7.06 -15.34 0.54
CA ASP A 16 8.08 -14.87 -0.40
C ASP A 16 8.61 -13.49 0.00
N PHE A 17 9.54 -13.49 0.95
CA PHE A 17 10.18 -12.26 1.41
C PHE A 17 11.22 -11.72 0.43
N THR A 18 11.61 -12.50 -0.57
CA THR A 18 12.60 -12.07 -1.56
C THR A 18 12.04 -11.07 -2.57
N ALA A 19 10.73 -11.06 -2.75
CA ALA A 19 10.04 -10.17 -3.70
C ALA A 19 9.52 -8.89 -3.02
N ILE A 20 9.83 -8.64 -1.76
CA ILE A 20 9.37 -7.45 -1.04
C ILE A 20 9.85 -6.18 -1.74
N GLY A 21 8.91 -5.25 -1.91
CA GLY A 21 9.18 -3.97 -2.55
C GLY A 21 8.99 -3.98 -4.06
N GLU A 22 8.72 -5.13 -4.66
CA GLU A 22 8.56 -5.22 -6.11
C GLU A 22 7.31 -4.49 -6.59
N ALA A 23 6.19 -4.59 -5.86
CA ALA A 23 4.98 -3.84 -6.20
C ALA A 23 5.24 -2.34 -6.16
N ALA A 24 5.87 -1.84 -5.09
CA ALA A 24 6.20 -0.43 -4.95
C ALA A 24 7.11 0.06 -6.07
N THR A 25 8.11 -0.74 -6.43
CA THR A 25 9.05 -0.41 -7.51
C THR A 25 8.34 -0.30 -8.86
N ARG A 26 7.45 -1.25 -9.16
CA ARG A 26 6.69 -1.24 -10.42
C ARG A 26 5.72 -0.08 -10.48
N PHE A 27 4.99 0.18 -9.40
CA PHE A 27 4.05 1.29 -9.34
C PHE A 27 4.76 2.64 -9.49
N LYS A 28 5.89 2.78 -8.83
CA LYS A 28 6.72 3.98 -8.93
C LYS A 28 7.15 4.26 -10.37
N ALA A 29 7.59 3.23 -11.08
CA ALA A 29 8.00 3.37 -12.48
C ALA A 29 6.83 3.81 -13.37
N THR A 30 5.66 3.21 -13.18
CA THR A 30 4.45 3.57 -13.92
C THR A 30 4.04 5.02 -13.67
N LEU A 31 4.03 5.43 -12.40
CA LEU A 31 3.64 6.79 -12.03
C LEU A 31 4.60 7.83 -12.60
N LYS A 32 5.89 7.55 -12.58
CA LYS A 32 6.90 8.43 -13.18
C LYS A 32 6.71 8.55 -14.68
N MET A 33 6.43 7.42 -15.34
CA MET A 33 6.19 7.41 -16.78
C MET A 33 4.99 8.27 -17.17
N LEU A 34 3.96 8.30 -16.30
CA LEU A 34 2.75 9.08 -16.52
C LEU A 34 2.90 10.56 -16.12
N GLY A 35 4.07 10.97 -15.63
CA GLY A 35 4.34 12.35 -15.26
C GLY A 35 3.69 12.79 -13.95
N ILE A 36 3.36 11.85 -13.08
CA ILE A 36 2.80 12.16 -11.76
C ILE A 36 3.88 12.88 -10.91
N SER A 37 3.45 13.82 -10.07
CA SER A 37 4.38 14.60 -9.24
C SER A 37 5.26 13.69 -8.37
N SER A 38 6.49 14.10 -8.14
CA SER A 38 7.44 13.30 -7.35
C SER A 38 6.96 13.09 -5.92
N GLU A 39 6.25 14.04 -5.33
CA GLU A 39 5.66 13.88 -4.01
C GLU A 39 4.59 12.78 -3.99
N ALA A 40 3.67 12.80 -4.95
CA ALA A 40 2.63 11.78 -5.04
C ALA A 40 3.23 10.40 -5.34
N VAL A 41 4.24 10.34 -6.20
CA VAL A 41 4.96 9.08 -6.49
C VAL A 41 5.56 8.51 -5.21
N ARG A 42 6.26 9.34 -4.43
CA ARG A 42 6.87 8.91 -3.17
C ARG A 42 5.83 8.39 -2.19
N ARG A 43 4.73 9.11 -2.01
CA ARG A 43 3.65 8.72 -1.10
C ARG A 43 3.03 7.39 -1.53
N ALA A 44 2.73 7.24 -2.81
CA ALA A 44 2.17 6.01 -3.34
C ALA A 44 3.12 4.82 -3.16
N ALA A 45 4.41 5.02 -3.37
CA ALA A 45 5.42 3.97 -3.18
C ALA A 45 5.50 3.51 -1.73
N VAL A 46 5.44 4.43 -0.77
CA VAL A 46 5.43 4.09 0.66
C VAL A 46 4.18 3.27 1.00
N VAL A 47 3.01 3.72 0.55
CA VAL A 47 1.75 3.02 0.81
C VAL A 47 1.77 1.60 0.22
N ALA A 48 2.22 1.47 -1.02
CA ALA A 48 2.31 0.16 -1.67
C ALA A 48 3.29 -0.78 -0.94
N TYR A 49 4.44 -0.26 -0.56
CA TYR A 49 5.47 -1.04 0.16
C TYR A 49 4.94 -1.52 1.52
N GLU A 50 4.40 -0.61 2.32
CA GLU A 50 3.91 -0.97 3.65
C GLU A 50 2.69 -1.88 3.57
N GLY A 51 1.83 -1.67 2.59
CA GLY A 51 0.66 -2.55 2.37
C GLY A 51 1.07 -3.96 1.96
N GLU A 52 2.04 -4.08 1.05
CA GLU A 52 2.61 -5.37 0.64
C GLU A 52 3.21 -6.10 1.84
N MET A 53 3.98 -5.39 2.65
CA MET A 53 4.59 -5.94 3.86
C MET A 53 3.54 -6.47 4.84
N ASN A 54 2.50 -5.68 5.10
CA ASN A 54 1.43 -6.12 6.00
C ASN A 54 0.73 -7.37 5.49
N ALA A 55 0.40 -7.41 4.21
CA ALA A 55 -0.25 -8.57 3.62
C ALA A 55 0.64 -9.82 3.67
N LEU A 56 1.95 -9.64 3.49
CA LEU A 56 2.90 -10.74 3.53
C LEU A 56 3.12 -11.26 4.96
N ILE A 57 3.32 -10.35 5.92
CA ILE A 57 3.66 -10.71 7.30
C ILE A 57 2.43 -11.22 8.06
N HIS A 58 1.31 -10.51 7.94
CA HIS A 58 0.13 -10.76 8.78
C HIS A 58 -1.02 -11.41 8.02
N GLY A 59 -1.12 -11.17 6.72
CA GLY A 59 -2.23 -11.64 5.89
C GLY A 59 -1.99 -12.94 5.15
N GLY A 60 -0.75 -13.47 5.16
CA GLY A 60 -0.44 -14.69 4.43
C GLY A 60 -0.44 -14.51 2.91
N GLY A 61 -0.22 -13.29 2.43
CA GLY A 61 -0.25 -12.96 1.01
C GLY A 61 -1.56 -12.28 0.60
N GLY A 62 -1.69 -11.96 -0.66
CA GLY A 62 -2.86 -11.26 -1.17
C GLY A 62 -2.56 -10.55 -2.48
N MET A 63 -3.12 -9.34 -2.64
CA MET A 63 -2.96 -8.55 -3.85
C MET A 63 -2.88 -7.07 -3.53
N VAL A 64 -2.02 -6.35 -4.26
CA VAL A 64 -1.99 -4.89 -4.27
C VAL A 64 -2.48 -4.42 -5.62
N ARG A 65 -3.46 -3.52 -5.62
CA ARG A 65 -3.99 -2.91 -6.84
C ARG A 65 -3.80 -1.40 -6.77
N MET A 66 -3.24 -0.83 -7.81
CA MET A 66 -3.15 0.61 -7.97
C MET A 66 -4.09 1.03 -9.10
N THR A 67 -4.97 1.98 -8.82
CA THR A 67 -5.87 2.57 -9.80
C THR A 67 -5.53 4.06 -9.91
N ILE A 68 -5.21 4.52 -11.11
CA ILE A 68 -4.81 5.90 -11.36
C ILE A 68 -5.96 6.63 -12.05
N HIS A 69 -6.48 7.66 -11.37
CA HIS A 69 -7.50 8.57 -11.90
C HIS A 69 -6.84 9.88 -12.30
N GLY A 70 -7.62 10.82 -12.82
CA GLY A 70 -7.10 12.10 -13.29
C GLY A 70 -6.50 13.00 -12.21
N ASP A 71 -6.93 12.84 -10.96
CA ASP A 71 -6.56 13.71 -9.84
C ASP A 71 -6.18 12.95 -8.56
N HIS A 72 -6.16 11.61 -8.60
CA HIS A 72 -5.81 10.81 -7.43
C HIS A 72 -5.43 9.38 -7.80
N ILE A 73 -4.71 8.75 -6.90
CA ILE A 73 -4.31 7.36 -6.97
C ILE A 73 -5.01 6.61 -5.85
N VAL A 74 -5.57 5.44 -6.15
CA VAL A 74 -6.12 4.54 -5.13
C VAL A 74 -5.22 3.32 -5.05
N ILE A 75 -4.74 3.01 -3.86
CA ILE A 75 -3.99 1.77 -3.62
C ILE A 75 -4.82 0.91 -2.69
N GLN A 76 -5.17 -0.28 -3.17
CA GLN A 76 -5.98 -1.24 -2.44
C GLN A 76 -5.15 -2.49 -2.17
N VAL A 77 -5.08 -2.89 -0.91
CA VAL A 77 -4.38 -4.10 -0.49
C VAL A 77 -5.40 -5.05 0.10
N THR A 78 -5.48 -6.24 -0.46
CA THR A 78 -6.44 -7.27 -0.02
C THR A 78 -5.68 -8.51 0.40
N ASP A 79 -6.00 -9.04 1.57
CA ASP A 79 -5.47 -10.31 2.03
C ASP A 79 -6.58 -11.21 2.54
N ASN A 80 -6.29 -12.51 2.65
CA ASN A 80 -7.22 -13.52 3.16
C ASN A 80 -6.76 -14.05 4.53
N GLY A 81 -6.07 -13.21 5.29
CA GLY A 81 -5.53 -13.58 6.58
C GLY A 81 -6.57 -13.58 7.71
N PRO A 82 -6.11 -13.56 8.96
CA PRO A 82 -7.01 -13.69 10.10
C PRO A 82 -7.84 -12.44 10.42
N GLY A 83 -7.58 -11.32 9.75
CA GLY A 83 -8.20 -10.05 10.07
C GLY A 83 -7.48 -9.31 11.18
N ILE A 84 -7.91 -8.08 11.44
CA ILE A 84 -7.32 -7.23 12.49
C ILE A 84 -8.33 -7.14 13.65
N PRO A 85 -8.01 -7.71 14.82
CA PRO A 85 -8.94 -7.71 15.95
C PRO A 85 -9.20 -6.31 16.53
N ASP A 86 -8.20 -5.45 16.52
CA ASP A 86 -8.29 -4.11 17.08
C ASP A 86 -7.52 -3.12 16.19
N ILE A 87 -8.26 -2.39 15.36
CA ILE A 87 -7.67 -1.43 14.41
C ILE A 87 -6.99 -0.29 15.16
N SER A 88 -7.59 0.19 16.25
CA SER A 88 -6.99 1.28 17.05
C SER A 88 -5.62 0.89 17.59
N LEU A 89 -5.49 -0.35 18.06
CA LEU A 89 -4.21 -0.87 18.55
C LEU A 89 -3.22 -1.05 17.40
N ALA A 90 -3.70 -1.55 16.27
CA ALA A 90 -2.86 -1.76 15.07
C ALA A 90 -2.32 -0.45 14.50
N MET A 91 -3.01 0.67 14.74
CA MET A 91 -2.57 2.01 14.33
C MET A 91 -1.52 2.61 15.27
N GLN A 92 -1.26 2.01 16.41
CA GLN A 92 -0.23 2.49 17.34
C GLN A 92 1.16 2.19 16.79
N GLU A 93 2.03 3.20 16.81
CA GLU A 93 3.42 3.02 16.38
C GLU A 93 4.13 2.00 17.29
N GLY A 94 4.84 1.06 16.67
CA GLY A 94 5.58 0.02 17.38
C GLY A 94 4.76 -1.22 17.72
N TYR A 95 3.42 -1.20 17.59
CA TYR A 95 2.62 -2.39 17.78
C TYR A 95 2.74 -3.33 16.59
N SER A 96 3.04 -4.60 16.85
CA SER A 96 3.14 -5.62 15.80
C SER A 96 2.87 -6.99 16.33
N THR A 97 2.20 -7.83 15.52
CA THR A 97 2.03 -9.26 15.78
C THR A 97 3.08 -10.11 15.06
N ALA A 98 4.09 -9.47 14.46
CA ALA A 98 5.16 -10.18 13.77
C ALA A 98 5.92 -11.10 14.72
N THR A 99 6.28 -12.29 14.23
CA THR A 99 7.08 -13.24 15.02
C THR A 99 8.52 -12.74 15.16
N ASP A 100 9.24 -13.30 16.16
CA ASP A 100 10.65 -12.96 16.35
C ASP A 100 11.49 -13.26 15.11
N GLU A 101 11.18 -14.36 14.42
CA GLU A 101 11.86 -14.76 13.19
C GLU A 101 11.72 -13.67 12.10
N ILE A 102 10.52 -13.14 11.92
CA ILE A 102 10.25 -12.08 10.96
C ILE A 102 10.98 -10.80 11.37
N ARG A 103 10.99 -10.48 12.66
CA ARG A 103 11.70 -9.31 13.19
C ARG A 103 13.21 -9.39 12.98
N GLU A 104 13.79 -10.59 13.10
CA GLU A 104 15.20 -10.81 12.82
C GLU A 104 15.56 -10.51 11.37
N LEU A 105 14.60 -10.67 10.45
CA LEU A 105 14.78 -10.30 9.04
C LEU A 105 14.68 -8.78 8.81
N GLY A 106 14.38 -8.01 9.86
CA GLY A 106 14.26 -6.56 9.76
C GLY A 106 12.86 -6.04 9.48
N PHE A 107 11.85 -6.90 9.59
CA PHE A 107 10.45 -6.56 9.27
C PHE A 107 9.59 -6.53 10.54
N GLY A 108 8.39 -5.98 10.41
CA GLY A 108 7.39 -6.07 11.46
C GLY A 108 7.62 -5.12 12.63
N ALA A 109 8.21 -3.95 12.39
CA ALA A 109 8.49 -2.96 13.44
C ALA A 109 7.24 -2.24 13.96
N GLY A 110 6.04 -2.53 13.42
CA GLY A 110 4.80 -1.91 13.88
C GLY A 110 4.55 -0.50 13.34
N MET A 111 5.22 -0.13 12.24
CA MET A 111 5.10 1.20 11.65
C MET A 111 4.26 1.23 10.37
N GLY A 112 3.84 0.07 9.86
CA GLY A 112 3.19 -0.05 8.55
C GLY A 112 1.91 0.75 8.43
N LEU A 113 0.91 0.50 9.26
CA LEU A 113 -0.36 1.22 9.20
C LEU A 113 -0.20 2.71 9.50
N PRO A 114 0.55 3.13 10.52
CA PRO A 114 0.84 4.56 10.71
C PRO A 114 1.51 5.23 9.51
N ASN A 115 2.44 4.54 8.84
CA ASN A 115 3.10 5.08 7.65
C ASN A 115 2.14 5.21 6.47
N ILE A 116 1.25 4.24 6.29
CA ILE A 116 0.22 4.32 5.24
C ILE A 116 -0.69 5.51 5.49
N ASP A 117 -1.16 5.67 6.72
CA ASP A 117 -2.05 6.77 7.09
C ASP A 117 -1.39 8.12 6.83
N ARG A 118 -0.14 8.30 7.27
CA ARG A 118 0.59 9.56 7.09
C ARG A 118 0.84 9.92 5.63
N ASN A 119 0.93 8.93 4.75
CA ASN A 119 1.20 9.13 3.34
C ASN A 119 -0.05 9.11 2.46
N SER A 120 -1.23 9.07 3.08
CA SER A 120 -2.52 9.04 2.39
C SER A 120 -3.33 10.27 2.72
N ASP A 121 -4.17 10.70 1.79
CA ASP A 121 -5.17 11.74 2.07
C ASP A 121 -6.40 11.13 2.74
N SER A 122 -6.68 9.87 2.48
CA SER A 122 -7.66 9.09 3.23
C SER A 122 -7.27 7.63 3.22
N MET A 123 -7.63 6.92 4.29
CA MET A 123 -7.38 5.49 4.42
C MET A 123 -8.60 4.84 5.04
N THR A 124 -9.04 3.73 4.47
CA THR A 124 -10.11 2.91 5.04
C THR A 124 -9.62 1.49 5.21
N ILE A 125 -10.05 0.85 6.29
CA ILE A 125 -9.72 -0.55 6.57
C ILE A 125 -11.02 -1.29 6.80
N ASP A 126 -11.27 -2.31 5.98
CA ASP A 126 -12.40 -3.22 6.13
C ASP A 126 -11.84 -4.58 6.50
N THR A 127 -12.11 -5.03 7.70
CA THR A 127 -11.53 -6.27 8.22
C THR A 127 -12.60 -7.12 8.89
N GLU A 128 -12.49 -8.43 8.73
CA GLU A 128 -13.39 -9.40 9.33
C GLU A 128 -12.57 -10.57 9.83
N ILE A 129 -12.71 -10.88 11.12
CA ILE A 129 -11.97 -11.98 11.76
C ILE A 129 -12.24 -13.29 11.02
N GLY A 130 -11.16 -13.96 10.62
CA GLY A 130 -11.23 -15.23 9.90
C GLY A 130 -11.44 -15.10 8.39
N LYS A 131 -11.63 -13.89 7.87
CA LYS A 131 -11.87 -13.67 6.43
C LYS A 131 -10.82 -12.82 5.75
N GLY A 132 -10.17 -11.92 6.47
CA GLY A 132 -9.11 -11.10 5.93
C GLY A 132 -9.33 -9.61 6.06
N THR A 133 -8.52 -8.84 5.35
CA THR A 133 -8.51 -7.38 5.43
C THR A 133 -8.40 -6.78 4.04
N THR A 134 -9.17 -5.72 3.81
CA THR A 134 -9.02 -4.86 2.64
C THR A 134 -8.71 -3.45 3.13
N LEU A 135 -7.52 -2.96 2.78
CA LEU A 135 -7.09 -1.60 3.07
C LEU A 135 -7.15 -0.80 1.79
N GLN A 136 -7.68 0.41 1.85
CA GLN A 136 -7.72 1.30 0.71
C GLN A 136 -7.18 2.66 1.10
N ALA A 137 -6.20 3.15 0.35
CA ALA A 137 -5.57 4.44 0.55
C ALA A 137 -5.75 5.30 -0.69
N VAL A 138 -6.05 6.57 -0.49
CA VAL A 138 -6.20 7.54 -1.57
C VAL A 138 -5.09 8.57 -1.46
N ILE A 139 -4.38 8.81 -2.54
CA ILE A 139 -3.33 9.83 -2.63
C ILE A 139 -3.74 10.80 -3.73
N ARG A 140 -4.02 12.04 -3.34
CA ARG A 140 -4.42 13.08 -4.28
C ARG A 140 -3.20 13.73 -4.89
N PHE A 141 -3.32 14.13 -6.15
CA PHE A 141 -2.34 14.95 -6.82
C PHE A 141 -3.07 15.94 -7.71
N SER A 142 -2.38 17.04 -8.03
CA SER A 142 -2.91 18.01 -8.97
C SER A 142 -2.47 17.66 -10.40
N PRO A 143 -3.40 17.53 -11.37
CA PRO A 143 -3.01 17.33 -12.76
C PRO A 143 -2.06 18.42 -13.26
N ARG A 144 -2.20 19.64 -12.73
CA ARG A 144 -1.33 20.76 -13.06
C ARG A 144 0.09 20.57 -12.52
N GLU A 145 0.24 20.06 -11.30
CA GLU A 145 1.55 19.74 -10.72
C GLU A 145 2.22 18.61 -11.49
N ALA A 146 1.47 17.57 -11.83
CA ALA A 146 1.98 16.47 -12.64
C ALA A 146 2.50 16.98 -13.99
N ALA A 147 1.75 17.83 -14.67
CA ALA A 147 2.17 18.42 -15.95
C ALA A 147 3.42 19.29 -15.79
N ALA A 148 3.51 20.07 -14.72
CA ALA A 148 4.66 20.93 -14.46
C ALA A 148 5.94 20.13 -14.20
N GLU A 149 5.84 19.03 -13.48
CA GLU A 149 6.99 18.16 -13.19
C GLU A 149 7.41 17.30 -14.36
N ALA A 150 6.51 17.04 -15.31
CA ALA A 150 6.81 16.27 -16.51
C ALA A 150 7.63 17.05 -17.53
N VAL A 151 7.72 18.36 -17.40
CA VAL A 151 8.50 19.25 -18.30
C VAL A 151 10.03 19.28 -17.92
#